data_ebc01ee82848b0bd1a7e243ee92250ac
#
_entry.id   ebc01ee82848b0bd1a7e243ee92250ac
#
_cell.length_a   1.000
_cell.length_b   1.000
_cell.length_c   1.000
_cell.angle_alpha   90.00
_cell.angle_beta   90.00
_cell.angle_gamma   90.00
#
_symmetry.space_group_name_H-M   'P 1'
#
loop_
_entity.id
_entity.type
_entity.pdbx_description
1 polymer ?
#
loop_
_entity_poly.entity_id
_entity_poly.type
_entity_poly.pdbx_seq_one_letter_code
_entity_poly.pdbx_strand_id
1 'polypeptide(L)'
;MIQRLSAAIHLLRAQIAQWQLKDQQHGALHAALALDAEGRILHCREDIGRHNALDKLIGLLLRQHSACDTLVVTSRCGSELVQKAARFGARHLICLASPSQLAVRLALKYNLNVVHIPKFDAPVSYSSYRPADPIGECHESY
;
A
#
# COMPACT_ATOMS: atom_id res chain seq x y z
N MET A 1 5.77 -14.09 -4.14
CA MET A 1 5.60 -12.93 -3.27
C MET A 1 4.15 -12.63 -2.91
N ILE A 2 3.26 -12.52 -3.87
CA ILE A 2 1.83 -12.26 -3.58
C ILE A 2 1.22 -13.39 -2.75
N GLN A 3 1.62 -14.62 -2.98
CA GLN A 3 1.14 -15.75 -2.18
C GLN A 3 1.60 -15.68 -0.73
N ARG A 4 2.83 -15.22 -0.48
CA ARG A 4 3.31 -14.98 0.87
C ARG A 4 2.56 -13.84 1.53
N LEU A 5 2.28 -12.79 0.76
CA LEU A 5 1.43 -11.71 1.23
C LEU A 5 0.04 -12.22 1.56
N SER A 6 -0.51 -13.13 0.77
CA SER A 6 -1.84 -13.69 1.02
C SER A 6 -1.93 -14.40 2.36
N ALA A 7 -0.89 -15.14 2.74
CA ALA A 7 -0.88 -15.80 4.03
C ALA A 7 -0.86 -14.82 5.20
N ALA A 8 -0.16 -13.69 5.03
CA ALA A 8 -0.04 -12.66 6.06
C ALA A 8 -1.21 -11.67 6.06
N ILE A 9 -1.89 -11.53 4.93
CA ILE A 9 -2.89 -10.49 4.72
C ILE A 9 -4.07 -10.59 5.68
N HIS A 10 -4.50 -11.81 6.01
CA HIS A 10 -5.61 -11.98 6.94
C HIS A 10 -5.32 -11.39 8.32
N LEU A 11 -4.06 -11.37 8.71
CA LEU A 11 -3.64 -10.80 9.98
C LEU A 11 -3.27 -9.32 9.87
N LEU A 12 -3.03 -8.85 8.67
CA LEU A 12 -2.48 -7.51 8.45
C LEU A 12 -3.41 -6.41 8.96
N ARG A 13 -4.71 -6.51 8.71
CA ARG A 13 -5.65 -5.50 9.19
C ARG A 13 -5.64 -5.38 10.71
N ALA A 14 -5.62 -6.51 11.41
CA ALA A 14 -5.57 -6.51 12.87
C ALA A 14 -4.25 -5.93 13.37
N GLN A 15 -3.15 -6.27 12.74
CA GLN A 15 -1.85 -5.73 13.07
C GLN A 15 -1.77 -4.23 12.85
N ILE A 16 -2.33 -3.75 11.73
CA ILE A 16 -2.39 -2.32 11.43
C ILE A 16 -3.17 -1.58 12.53
N ALA A 17 -4.29 -2.11 12.94
CA ALA A 17 -5.10 -1.49 13.99
C ALA A 17 -4.31 -1.35 15.29
N GLN A 18 -3.46 -2.31 15.62
CA GLN A 18 -2.61 -2.23 16.81
C GLN A 18 -1.55 -1.13 16.70
N TRP A 19 -1.11 -0.82 15.48
CA TRP A 19 -0.12 0.23 15.26
C TRP A 19 -0.72 1.63 15.18
N GLN A 20 -2.02 1.75 14.98
CA GLN A 20 -2.70 3.04 14.88
C GLN A 20 -3.03 3.58 16.28
N LEU A 21 -1.98 3.95 17.02
CA LEU A 21 -2.12 4.36 18.42
C LEU A 21 -2.89 5.66 18.59
N LYS A 22 -2.68 6.61 17.69
CA LYS A 22 -3.38 7.91 17.75
C LYS A 22 -4.84 7.76 17.36
N ASP A 23 -5.13 6.88 16.39
CA ASP A 23 -6.49 6.62 15.99
C ASP A 23 -7.31 6.04 17.14
N GLN A 24 -6.71 5.19 17.96
CA GLN A 24 -7.37 4.64 19.15
C GLN A 24 -7.76 5.73 20.14
N GLN A 25 -6.96 6.80 20.22
CA GLN A 25 -7.23 7.91 21.13
C GLN A 25 -8.19 8.94 20.56
N HIS A 26 -8.06 9.25 19.28
CA HIS A 26 -8.74 10.39 18.66
C HIS A 26 -9.73 9.99 17.57
N GLY A 27 -9.60 8.80 17.00
CA GLY A 27 -10.42 8.32 15.89
C GLY A 27 -10.12 9.02 14.58
N ALA A 28 -10.59 8.44 13.50
CA ALA A 28 -10.61 9.04 12.16
C ALA A 28 -9.24 9.49 11.61
N LEU A 29 -8.17 8.83 12.02
CA LEU A 29 -6.85 9.10 11.46
C LEU A 29 -6.51 8.10 10.35
N HIS A 30 -5.82 8.59 9.35
CA HIS A 30 -5.23 7.74 8.33
C HIS A 30 -3.83 7.32 8.76
N ALA A 31 -3.38 6.16 8.28
CA ALA A 31 -2.05 5.68 8.58
C ALA A 31 -1.34 5.24 7.31
N ALA A 32 -0.02 5.41 7.32
CA ALA A 32 0.88 4.85 6.34
C ALA A 32 1.91 3.99 7.08
N LEU A 33 2.16 2.81 6.56
CA LEU A 33 3.02 1.82 7.21
C LEU A 33 4.05 1.28 6.24
N ALA A 34 5.20 0.88 6.78
CA ALA A 34 6.25 0.23 6.02
C ALA A 34 6.35 -1.22 6.46
N LEU A 35 6.41 -2.13 5.50
CA LEU A 35 6.57 -3.56 5.76
C LEU A 35 7.94 -4.06 5.33
N ASP A 36 8.44 -5.06 6.03
CA ASP A 36 9.64 -5.77 5.58
C ASP A 36 9.29 -6.85 4.54
N ALA A 37 10.29 -7.59 4.10
CA ALA A 37 10.12 -8.62 3.08
C ALA A 37 9.21 -9.77 3.51
N GLU A 38 9.06 -9.97 4.80
CA GLU A 38 8.19 -11.00 5.38
C GLU A 38 6.81 -10.48 5.70
N GLY A 39 6.54 -9.20 5.43
CA GLY A 39 5.23 -8.60 5.68
C GLY A 39 5.05 -8.08 7.11
N ARG A 40 6.12 -7.98 7.88
CA ARG A 40 6.04 -7.43 9.23
C ARG A 40 6.08 -5.91 9.18
N ILE A 41 5.32 -5.27 10.07
CA ILE A 41 5.26 -3.81 10.14
C ILE A 41 6.52 -3.29 10.83
N LEU A 42 7.24 -2.41 10.14
CA LEU A 42 8.45 -1.78 10.66
C LEU A 42 8.17 -0.40 11.23
N HIS A 43 7.30 0.37 10.59
CA HIS A 43 7.01 1.75 10.96
C HIS A 43 5.56 2.07 10.65
N CYS A 44 4.99 3.01 11.41
CA CYS A 44 3.66 3.53 11.18
C CYS A 44 3.66 5.02 11.46
N ARG A 45 3.04 5.78 10.57
CA ARG A 45 2.81 7.22 10.77
C ARG A 45 1.36 7.53 10.51
N GLU A 46 0.79 8.37 11.35
CA GLU A 46 -0.63 8.72 11.30
C GLU A 46 -0.80 10.22 11.09
N ASP A 47 -1.89 10.57 10.38
CA ASP A 47 -2.27 11.95 10.16
C ASP A 47 -3.75 11.99 9.76
N ILE A 48 -4.39 13.12 9.98
CA ILE A 48 -5.76 13.35 9.49
C ILE A 48 -5.77 13.31 7.96
N GLY A 49 -4.71 13.83 7.32
CA GLY A 49 -4.57 13.81 5.87
C GLY A 49 -3.82 12.56 5.41
N ARG A 50 -4.42 11.80 4.49
CA ARG A 50 -3.78 10.59 3.96
C ARG A 50 -2.45 10.88 3.25
N HIS A 51 -2.36 12.02 2.56
CA HIS A 51 -1.12 12.43 1.90
C HIS A 51 -0.04 12.74 2.92
N ASN A 52 -0.42 13.41 4.01
CA ASN A 52 0.51 13.74 5.07
C ASN A 52 1.02 12.51 5.81
N ALA A 53 0.16 11.52 6.02
CA ALA A 53 0.57 10.27 6.65
C ALA A 53 1.67 9.59 5.83
N LEU A 54 1.47 9.49 4.51
CA LEU A 54 2.46 8.88 3.62
C LEU A 54 3.73 9.72 3.56
N ASP A 55 3.62 11.05 3.50
CA ASP A 55 4.78 11.94 3.48
C ASP A 55 5.62 11.79 4.75
N LYS A 56 4.96 11.68 5.90
CA LYS A 56 5.66 11.46 7.18
C LYS A 56 6.44 10.15 7.16
N LEU A 57 5.82 9.10 6.66
CA LEU A 57 6.46 7.78 6.57
C LEU A 57 7.65 7.82 5.63
N ILE A 58 7.48 8.35 4.43
CA ILE A 58 8.55 8.45 3.45
C ILE A 58 9.69 9.30 4.00
N GLY A 59 9.37 10.41 4.65
CA GLY A 59 10.39 11.26 5.28
C GLY A 59 11.20 10.50 6.33
N LEU A 60 10.55 9.69 7.15
CA LEU A 60 11.23 8.86 8.12
C LEU A 60 12.17 7.86 7.45
N LEU A 61 11.68 7.15 6.43
CA LEU A 61 12.47 6.15 5.73
C LEU A 61 13.68 6.77 5.04
N LEU A 62 13.50 7.94 4.43
CA LEU A 62 14.62 8.66 3.80
C LEU A 62 15.66 9.11 4.82
N ARG A 63 15.22 9.62 5.96
CA ARG A 63 16.16 10.05 7.01
C ARG A 63 16.96 8.88 7.58
N GLN A 64 16.36 7.70 7.64
CA GLN A 64 17.04 6.50 8.13
C GLN A 64 17.84 5.78 7.03
N HIS A 65 17.81 6.28 5.81
CA HIS A 65 18.40 5.62 4.65
C HIS A 65 17.89 4.18 4.51
N SER A 66 16.64 3.95 4.87
CA SER A 66 16.03 2.63 4.81
C SER A 66 15.43 2.39 3.44
N ALA A 67 15.79 1.26 2.84
CA ALA A 67 15.09 0.76 1.67
C ALA A 67 13.85 0.02 2.16
N CYS A 68 12.73 0.22 1.46
CA CYS A 68 11.48 -0.44 1.79
C CYS A 68 10.71 -0.71 0.50
N ASP A 69 10.41 -1.97 0.25
CA ASP A 69 9.72 -2.36 -0.97
C ASP A 69 8.21 -2.23 -0.87
N THR A 70 7.65 -2.31 0.33
CA THR A 70 6.21 -2.39 0.51
C THR A 70 5.72 -1.32 1.47
N LEU A 71 4.83 -0.47 0.98
CA LEU A 71 4.14 0.54 1.77
C LEU A 71 2.65 0.19 1.87
N VAL A 72 2.04 0.56 2.97
CA VAL A 72 0.61 0.34 3.20
C VAL A 72 -0.05 1.67 3.53
N VAL A 73 -1.22 1.91 2.97
CA VAL A 73 -2.06 3.05 3.35
C VAL A 73 -3.44 2.54 3.74
N THR A 74 -3.99 3.10 4.81
CA THR A 74 -5.32 2.69 5.30
C THR A 74 -6.44 3.39 4.55
N SER A 75 -6.11 4.48 3.85
CA SER A 75 -7.07 5.29 3.10
C SER A 75 -7.32 4.74 1.72
N ARG A 76 -8.21 5.41 1.00
CA ARG A 76 -8.32 5.23 -0.45
C ARG A 76 -7.01 5.61 -1.12
N CYS A 77 -6.69 4.93 -2.19
CA CYS A 77 -5.47 5.17 -2.93
C CYS A 77 -5.80 5.97 -4.20
N GLY A 78 -5.47 7.25 -4.17
CA GLY A 78 -5.56 8.11 -5.34
C GLY A 78 -4.26 8.14 -6.13
N SER A 79 -4.29 8.80 -7.27
CA SER A 79 -3.12 8.91 -8.15
C SER A 79 -1.91 9.55 -7.46
N GLU A 80 -2.15 10.51 -6.57
CA GLU A 80 -1.05 11.21 -5.90
C GLU A 80 -0.28 10.29 -4.94
N LEU A 81 -0.99 9.39 -4.24
CA LEU A 81 -0.32 8.42 -3.37
C LEU A 81 0.52 7.44 -4.18
N VAL A 82 0.02 7.03 -5.34
CA VAL A 82 0.77 6.18 -6.27
C VAL A 82 2.05 6.87 -6.73
N GLN A 83 1.95 8.14 -7.10
CA GLN A 83 3.12 8.92 -7.52
C GLN A 83 4.16 9.01 -6.41
N LYS A 84 3.72 9.29 -5.17
CA LYS A 84 4.62 9.39 -4.03
C LYS A 84 5.33 8.06 -3.76
N ALA A 85 4.59 6.97 -3.76
CA ALA A 85 5.16 5.64 -3.53
C ALA A 85 6.14 5.26 -4.64
N ALA A 86 5.80 5.54 -5.89
CA ALA A 86 6.67 5.25 -7.03
C ALA A 86 7.97 6.08 -6.97
N ARG A 87 7.88 7.35 -6.63
CA ARG A 87 9.06 8.20 -6.49
C ARG A 87 9.98 7.74 -5.37
N PHE A 88 9.40 7.26 -4.29
CA PHE A 88 10.18 6.69 -3.20
C PHE A 88 10.92 5.42 -3.63
N GLY A 89 10.40 4.71 -4.62
CA GLY A 89 11.00 3.47 -5.11
C GLY A 89 10.34 2.22 -4.55
N ALA A 90 9.14 2.33 -3.98
CA ALA A 90 8.41 1.16 -3.52
C ALA A 90 8.01 0.29 -4.71
N ARG A 91 7.98 -1.01 -4.52
CA ARG A 91 7.49 -1.97 -5.51
C ARG A 91 6.03 -2.31 -5.30
N HIS A 92 5.58 -2.23 -4.06
CA HIS A 92 4.22 -2.62 -3.68
C HIS A 92 3.59 -1.51 -2.84
N LEU A 93 2.35 -1.19 -3.15
CA LEU A 93 1.54 -0.29 -2.36
C LEU A 93 0.24 -1.01 -2.04
N ILE A 94 0.06 -1.32 -0.77
CA ILE A 94 -1.16 -1.98 -0.28
C ILE A 94 -2.12 -0.92 0.22
N CYS A 95 -3.37 -0.99 -0.21
CA CYS A 95 -4.40 -0.08 0.26
C CYS A 95 -5.58 -0.85 0.84
N LEU A 96 -6.12 -0.35 1.94
CA LEU A 96 -7.25 -1.00 2.62
C LEU A 96 -8.60 -0.54 2.08
N ALA A 97 -8.62 0.56 1.33
CA ALA A 97 -9.79 1.01 0.59
C ALA A 97 -9.49 0.96 -0.90
N SER A 98 -10.51 0.95 -1.72
CA SER A 98 -10.32 0.74 -3.16
C SER A 98 -9.53 1.86 -3.82
N PRO A 99 -8.62 1.54 -4.75
CA PRO A 99 -7.90 2.54 -5.52
C PRO A 99 -8.81 3.14 -6.60
N SER A 100 -8.49 4.38 -7.00
CA SER A 100 -9.17 4.99 -8.14
C SER A 100 -8.65 4.36 -9.44
N GLN A 101 -9.44 4.52 -10.51
CA GLN A 101 -9.01 4.04 -11.83
C GLN A 101 -7.71 4.72 -12.28
N LEU A 102 -7.60 6.01 -12.02
CA LEU A 102 -6.39 6.73 -12.37
C LEU A 102 -5.18 6.23 -11.58
N ALA A 103 -5.37 5.92 -10.29
CA ALA A 103 -4.30 5.35 -9.48
C ALA A 103 -3.81 4.02 -10.07
N VAL A 104 -4.73 3.16 -10.49
CA VAL A 104 -4.37 1.88 -11.09
C VAL A 104 -3.60 2.08 -12.39
N ARG A 105 -4.06 2.99 -13.24
CA ARG A 105 -3.37 3.29 -14.50
C ARG A 105 -1.95 3.81 -14.28
N LEU A 106 -1.78 4.73 -13.33
CA LEU A 106 -0.46 5.26 -13.01
C LEU A 106 0.44 4.19 -12.39
N ALA A 107 -0.11 3.33 -11.55
CA ALA A 107 0.66 2.23 -10.97
C ALA A 107 1.21 1.32 -12.06
N LEU A 108 0.39 0.99 -13.05
CA LEU A 108 0.84 0.19 -14.19
C LEU A 108 1.95 0.90 -14.95
N LYS A 109 1.80 2.20 -15.18
CA LYS A 109 2.80 3.00 -15.89
C LYS A 109 4.13 3.04 -15.16
N TYR A 110 4.10 3.15 -13.83
CA TYR A 110 5.32 3.24 -13.02
C TYR A 110 5.82 1.87 -12.55
N ASN A 111 5.19 0.81 -13.00
CA ASN A 111 5.55 -0.56 -12.60
C ASN A 111 5.44 -0.78 -11.09
N LEU A 112 4.48 -0.13 -10.48
CA LEU A 112 4.16 -0.27 -9.08
C LEU A 112 3.00 -1.25 -8.93
N ASN A 113 3.16 -2.26 -8.08
CA ASN A 113 2.09 -3.20 -7.82
C ASN A 113 1.18 -2.64 -6.73
N VAL A 114 -0.05 -2.28 -7.09
CA VAL A 114 -1.06 -1.85 -6.13
C VAL A 114 -1.90 -3.05 -5.74
N VAL A 115 -2.02 -3.29 -4.44
CA VAL A 115 -2.81 -4.39 -3.89
C VAL A 115 -3.90 -3.79 -3.03
N HIS A 116 -5.15 -4.08 -3.35
CA HIS A 116 -6.30 -3.70 -2.53
C HIS A 116 -6.71 -4.89 -1.68
N ILE A 117 -6.82 -4.66 -0.39
CA ILE A 117 -7.27 -5.69 0.56
C ILE A 117 -8.68 -5.33 1.00
N PRO A 118 -9.71 -5.90 0.36
CA PRO A 118 -11.08 -5.67 0.78
C PRO A 118 -11.32 -6.25 2.17
N LYS A 119 -12.36 -5.76 2.83
CA LYS A 119 -12.66 -6.17 4.20
C LYS A 119 -13.04 -7.64 4.31
N PHE A 120 -13.79 -8.15 3.33
CA PHE A 120 -14.37 -9.48 3.36
C PHE A 120 -14.03 -10.34 2.16
N ASP A 121 -13.32 -9.79 1.19
CA ASP A 121 -12.99 -10.49 -0.05
C ASP A 121 -11.49 -10.74 -0.16
N ALA A 122 -11.12 -11.55 -1.13
CA ALA A 122 -9.73 -11.83 -1.42
C ALA A 122 -9.00 -10.57 -1.91
N PRO A 123 -7.69 -10.45 -1.64
CA PRO A 123 -6.91 -9.33 -2.15
C PRO A 123 -6.91 -9.27 -3.66
N VAL A 124 -6.90 -8.05 -4.19
CA VAL A 124 -6.84 -7.80 -5.62
C VAL A 124 -5.54 -7.08 -5.94
N SER A 125 -4.75 -7.66 -6.83
CA SER A 125 -3.47 -7.10 -7.25
C SER A 125 -3.59 -6.47 -8.62
N TYR A 126 -3.10 -5.24 -8.74
CA TYR A 126 -3.03 -4.51 -10.00
C TYR A 126 -1.55 -4.34 -10.35
N SER A 127 -1.05 -5.15 -11.26
CA SER A 127 0.36 -5.13 -11.63
C SER A 127 0.52 -5.14 -13.14
N SER A 128 1.48 -4.35 -13.62
CA SER A 128 1.82 -4.35 -15.05
C SER A 128 2.64 -5.56 -15.45
N TYR A 129 3.33 -6.18 -14.49
CA TYR A 129 4.19 -7.30 -14.78
C TYR A 129 3.54 -8.62 -14.40
N ARG A 130 3.41 -9.50 -15.36
CA ARG A 130 2.84 -10.82 -15.18
C ARG A 130 3.47 -11.79 -16.16
N PRO A 131 4.64 -12.34 -15.82
CA PRO A 131 5.40 -13.13 -16.79
C PRO A 131 4.66 -14.36 -17.30
N ALA A 132 3.75 -14.91 -16.53
CA ALA A 132 2.98 -16.08 -16.90
C ALA A 132 1.58 -15.74 -17.40
N ASP A 133 1.23 -14.46 -17.49
CA ASP A 133 -0.09 -14.05 -17.90
C ASP A 133 -0.31 -14.19 -19.40
N PRO A 134 -1.47 -14.66 -19.79
CA PRO A 134 -1.97 -14.37 -21.12
C PRO A 134 -2.08 -12.87 -21.28
N ILE A 135 -1.80 -12.42 -22.49
CA ILE A 135 -1.69 -11.02 -22.77
C ILE A 135 -2.96 -10.28 -22.44
N GLY A 136 -2.83 -9.22 -21.67
CA GLY A 136 -3.85 -8.22 -21.51
C GLY A 136 -4.95 -8.47 -20.53
N GLU A 137 -5.00 -9.62 -19.90
CA GLU A 137 -6.13 -9.95 -19.02
C GLU A 137 -6.34 -8.97 -17.88
N CYS A 138 -5.29 -8.65 -17.18
CA CYS A 138 -5.42 -7.77 -16.02
C CYS A 138 -5.59 -6.32 -16.41
N HIS A 139 -5.39 -5.97 -17.66
CA HIS A 139 -5.47 -4.58 -18.14
C HIS A 139 -6.85 -4.21 -18.65
N GLU A 140 -7.63 -5.19 -19.03
CA GLU A 140 -8.94 -4.98 -19.63
C GLU A 140 -9.95 -4.45 -18.65
N SER A 141 -9.73 -4.66 -17.36
CA SER A 141 -10.63 -4.17 -16.32
C SER A 141 -10.49 -2.69 -16.04
N TYR A 142 -9.60 -2.02 -16.71
CA TYR A 142 -9.40 -0.58 -16.49
C TYR A 142 -9.96 0.25 -17.64
#